data_3dee3ef96535c7d0b2ccad306d2c314b
#
_entry.id   3dee3ef96535c7d0b2ccad306d2c314b
#
_cell.length_a   1.000
_cell.length_b   1.000
_cell.length_c   1.000
_cell.angle_alpha   90.00
_cell.angle_beta   90.00
_cell.angle_gamma   90.00
#
_symmetry.space_group_name_H-M   'P 1'
#
loop_
_entity.id
_entity.type
_entity.pdbx_description
1 polymer ?
#
loop_
_entity_poly.entity_id
_entity_poly.type
_entity_poly.pdbx_seq_one_letter_code
_entity_poly.pdbx_strand_id
1 'polypeptide(L)'
;FDKGDPYQCYCQKTTRLMNEKFKKIEIKTTFQSRFGPQEWLKPYTDKTLEELPKEGVKNLLIICPGFASDCVETLEEINIAGRESFIKSGGENFDLIPCLNDSSQHIDLLHHLLKKNIH
;
A
#
# COMPACT_ATOMS: atom_id res chain seq x y z
N PHE A 1 13.42 -11.83 4.83
CA PHE A 1 12.81 -12.89 5.65
C PHE A 1 13.85 -13.91 6.06
N ASP A 2 14.58 -14.49 5.11
CA ASP A 2 15.62 -15.49 5.35
C ASP A 2 16.78 -15.01 6.25
N LYS A 3 16.91 -13.69 6.41
CA LYS A 3 17.90 -13.05 7.30
C LYS A 3 17.29 -12.50 8.60
N GLY A 4 16.04 -12.87 8.92
CA GLY A 4 15.35 -12.44 10.14
C GLY A 4 14.69 -11.05 10.04
N ASP A 5 14.56 -10.45 8.84
CA ASP A 5 13.86 -9.18 8.66
C ASP A 5 12.33 -9.38 8.82
N PRO A 6 11.70 -8.71 9.79
CA PRO A 6 10.28 -8.88 10.08
C PRO A 6 9.35 -8.03 9.17
N TYR A 7 9.87 -7.29 8.21
CA TYR A 7 9.11 -6.32 7.41
C TYR A 7 7.83 -6.93 6.78
N GLN A 8 7.96 -8.08 6.12
CA GLN A 8 6.82 -8.76 5.52
C GLN A 8 5.76 -9.14 6.57
N CYS A 9 6.20 -9.59 7.74
CA CYS A 9 5.28 -9.93 8.84
C CYS A 9 4.52 -8.70 9.34
N TYR A 10 5.15 -7.54 9.42
CA TYR A 10 4.50 -6.29 9.81
C TYR A 10 3.49 -5.82 8.75
N CYS A 11 3.80 -5.96 7.47
CA CYS A 11 2.85 -5.66 6.39
C CYS A 11 1.61 -6.54 6.49
N GLN A 12 1.78 -7.84 6.67
CA GLN A 12 0.67 -8.80 6.83
C GLN A 12 -0.14 -8.53 8.11
N LYS A 13 0.54 -8.13 9.19
CA LYS A 13 -0.14 -7.73 10.43
C LYS A 13 -1.03 -6.50 10.23
N THR A 14 -0.54 -5.50 9.50
CA THR A 14 -1.32 -4.30 9.16
C THR A 14 -2.58 -4.68 8.40
N THR A 15 -2.47 -5.50 7.36
CA THR A 15 -3.61 -5.98 6.58
C THR A 15 -4.61 -6.74 7.44
N ARG A 16 -4.15 -7.61 8.32
CA ARG A 16 -5.02 -8.36 9.24
C ARG A 16 -5.81 -7.43 10.17
N LEU A 17 -5.16 -6.45 10.77
CA LEU A 17 -5.82 -5.47 11.64
C LEU A 17 -6.85 -4.62 10.88
N MET A 18 -6.58 -4.29 9.61
CA MET A 18 -7.54 -3.62 8.75
C MET A 18 -8.74 -4.51 8.43
N ASN A 19 -8.52 -5.78 8.11
CA ASN A 19 -9.59 -6.75 7.86
C ASN A 19 -10.52 -6.95 9.07
N GLU A 20 -10.01 -6.84 10.28
CA GLU A 20 -10.82 -6.88 11.51
C GLU A 20 -11.80 -5.70 11.58
N LYS A 21 -11.41 -4.54 11.07
CA LYS A 21 -12.25 -3.32 11.05
C LYS A 21 -13.19 -3.24 9.84
N PHE A 22 -12.75 -3.72 8.69
CA PHE A 22 -13.44 -3.58 7.41
C PHE A 22 -13.92 -4.92 6.86
N LYS A 23 -14.76 -5.63 7.61
CA LYS A 23 -15.22 -7.01 7.32
C LYS A 23 -15.96 -7.20 6.00
N LYS A 24 -16.42 -6.12 5.36
CA LYS A 24 -17.17 -6.17 4.08
C LYS A 24 -16.29 -5.88 2.86
N ILE A 25 -15.01 -5.64 3.05
CA ILE A 25 -14.07 -5.27 1.99
C ILE A 25 -12.98 -6.33 1.96
N GLU A 26 -12.68 -6.85 0.77
CA GLU A 26 -11.51 -7.70 0.58
C GLU A 26 -10.26 -6.84 0.52
N ILE A 27 -9.29 -7.12 1.39
CA ILE A 27 -8.01 -6.39 1.46
C ILE A 27 -6.88 -7.36 1.11
N LYS A 28 -6.11 -7.01 0.08
CA LYS A 28 -4.93 -7.75 -0.36
C LYS A 28 -3.66 -6.94 -0.06
N THR A 29 -2.62 -7.61 0.40
CA THR A 29 -1.28 -7.02 0.54
C THR A 29 -0.49 -7.26 -0.74
N THR A 30 0.10 -6.20 -1.29
CA THR A 30 1.03 -6.28 -2.41
C THR A 30 2.26 -5.44 -2.14
N PHE A 31 3.34 -5.67 -2.88
CA PHE A 31 4.62 -4.99 -2.70
C PHE A 31 5.03 -4.28 -3.97
N GLN A 32 5.25 -2.98 -3.87
CA GLN A 32 5.61 -2.09 -4.96
C GLN A 32 7.11 -1.77 -4.99
N SER A 33 7.53 -0.99 -5.98
CA SER A 33 8.88 -0.40 -6.07
C SER A 33 9.98 -1.45 -6.13
N ARG A 34 9.74 -2.51 -6.90
CA ARG A 34 10.74 -3.54 -7.15
C ARG A 34 11.99 -2.93 -7.77
N PHE A 35 13.14 -3.14 -7.14
CA PHE A 35 14.42 -2.58 -7.56
C PHE A 35 15.50 -3.67 -7.72
N GLY A 36 16.21 -3.62 -8.85
CA GLY A 36 17.35 -4.48 -9.12
C GLY A 36 17.01 -5.91 -9.54
N PRO A 37 18.03 -6.78 -9.72
CA PRO A 37 17.86 -8.14 -10.20
C PRO A 37 17.42 -9.13 -9.11
N GLN A 38 17.41 -8.71 -7.85
CA GLN A 38 17.02 -9.57 -6.74
C GLN A 38 15.51 -9.79 -6.71
N GLU A 39 15.09 -10.96 -6.27
CA GLU A 39 13.70 -11.28 -6.05
C GLU A 39 13.11 -10.37 -4.97
N TRP A 40 11.99 -9.72 -5.29
CA TRP A 40 11.26 -8.85 -4.38
C TRP A 40 10.16 -9.61 -3.65
N LEU A 41 9.63 -9.02 -2.58
CA LEU A 41 8.48 -9.58 -1.88
C LEU A 41 7.27 -9.68 -2.82
N LYS A 42 6.54 -10.79 -2.73
CA LYS A 42 5.36 -11.09 -3.55
C LYS A 42 4.08 -11.02 -2.72
N PRO A 43 2.92 -10.76 -3.35
CA PRO A 43 2.71 -10.49 -4.78
C PRO A 43 3.17 -9.09 -5.18
N TYR A 44 3.60 -8.94 -6.45
CA TYR A 44 4.00 -7.65 -7.00
C TYR A 44 2.78 -6.79 -7.31
N THR A 45 2.81 -5.51 -6.94
CA THR A 45 1.69 -4.59 -7.13
C THR A 45 1.36 -4.39 -8.61
N ASP A 46 2.36 -4.14 -9.46
CA ASP A 46 2.16 -3.96 -10.91
C ASP A 46 1.44 -5.15 -11.55
N LYS A 47 1.85 -6.36 -11.25
CA LYS A 47 1.23 -7.58 -11.77
C LYS A 47 -0.19 -7.79 -11.23
N THR A 48 -0.38 -7.54 -9.95
CA THR A 48 -1.72 -7.64 -9.33
C THR A 48 -2.70 -6.66 -9.97
N LEU A 49 -2.27 -5.43 -10.31
CA LEU A 49 -3.11 -4.44 -10.98
C LEU A 49 -3.54 -4.86 -12.38
N GLU A 50 -2.72 -5.65 -13.09
CA GLU A 50 -3.06 -6.22 -14.39
C GLU A 50 -4.00 -7.44 -14.29
N GLU A 51 -3.94 -8.17 -13.20
CA GLU A 51 -4.68 -9.42 -12.98
C GLU A 51 -6.07 -9.20 -12.40
N LEU A 52 -6.22 -8.31 -11.42
CA LEU A 52 -7.47 -8.06 -10.71
C LEU A 52 -8.67 -7.78 -11.65
N PRO A 53 -8.55 -6.95 -12.71
CA PRO A 53 -9.67 -6.73 -13.62
C PRO A 53 -10.08 -7.99 -14.38
N LYS A 54 -9.15 -8.87 -14.69
CA LYS A 54 -9.41 -10.17 -15.36
C LYS A 54 -10.16 -11.14 -14.45
N GLU A 55 -9.99 -10.98 -13.12
CA GLU A 55 -10.74 -11.72 -12.09
C GLU A 55 -12.12 -11.12 -11.80
N GLY A 56 -12.48 -10.01 -12.49
CA GLY A 56 -13.78 -9.34 -12.35
C GLY A 56 -13.78 -8.16 -11.38
N VAL A 57 -12.63 -7.76 -10.85
CA VAL A 57 -12.52 -6.56 -10.00
C VAL A 57 -12.59 -5.31 -10.83
N LYS A 58 -13.64 -4.51 -10.65
CA LYS A 58 -13.90 -3.29 -11.40
C LYS A 58 -13.56 -2.02 -10.62
N ASN A 59 -13.64 -2.08 -9.30
CA ASN A 59 -13.39 -0.94 -8.42
C ASN A 59 -12.25 -1.26 -7.47
N LEU A 60 -11.26 -0.41 -7.44
CA LEU A 60 -10.06 -0.60 -6.62
C LEU A 60 -9.75 0.66 -5.82
N LEU A 61 -9.50 0.47 -4.55
CA LEU A 61 -8.99 1.49 -3.64
C LEU A 61 -7.62 1.05 -3.16
N ILE A 62 -6.62 1.92 -3.29
CA ILE A 62 -5.26 1.64 -2.86
C ILE A 62 -4.88 2.52 -1.68
N ILE A 63 -4.14 1.93 -0.76
CA ILE A 63 -3.47 2.60 0.34
C ILE A 63 -2.00 2.14 0.38
N CYS A 64 -1.09 3.07 0.59
CA CYS A 64 0.36 2.82 0.68
C CYS A 64 0.86 3.04 2.13
N PRO A 65 0.56 2.15 3.08
CA PRO A 65 0.85 2.40 4.50
C PRO A 65 2.34 2.35 4.84
N GLY A 66 3.18 1.88 3.93
CA GLY A 66 4.63 1.94 4.07
C GLY A 66 5.24 3.34 3.89
N PHE A 67 4.44 4.31 3.44
CA PHE A 67 4.86 5.69 3.22
C PHE A 67 4.11 6.64 4.15
N ALA A 68 4.84 7.38 4.97
CA ALA A 68 4.26 8.41 5.86
C ALA A 68 3.80 9.64 5.07
N SER A 69 4.51 9.96 3.99
CA SER A 69 4.20 11.09 3.09
C SER A 69 4.14 10.61 1.65
N ASP A 70 3.30 11.27 0.84
CA ASP A 70 3.26 11.03 -0.60
C ASP A 70 4.59 11.38 -1.25
N CYS A 71 4.98 10.56 -2.22
CA CYS A 71 6.26 10.65 -2.92
C CYS A 71 6.09 10.14 -4.37
N VAL A 72 7.18 10.03 -5.11
CA VAL A 72 7.17 9.51 -6.49
C VAL A 72 6.56 8.10 -6.54
N GLU A 73 6.89 7.24 -5.58
CA GLU A 73 6.40 5.86 -5.51
C GLU A 73 4.89 5.78 -5.26
N THR A 74 4.28 6.76 -4.60
CA THR A 74 2.82 6.80 -4.41
C THR A 74 2.11 7.57 -5.52
N LEU A 75 2.63 8.73 -5.92
CA LEU A 75 1.96 9.63 -6.86
C LEU A 75 2.18 9.23 -8.32
N GLU A 76 3.38 8.84 -8.70
CA GLU A 76 3.67 8.43 -10.08
C GLU A 76 3.49 6.94 -10.28
N GLU A 77 4.20 6.10 -9.53
CA GLU A 77 4.16 4.66 -9.71
C GLU A 77 2.75 4.08 -9.51
N ILE A 78 2.06 4.47 -8.44
CA ILE A 78 0.73 3.92 -8.11
C ILE A 78 -0.38 4.75 -8.75
N ASN A 79 -0.43 6.06 -8.49
CA ASN A 79 -1.59 6.86 -8.90
C ASN A 79 -1.64 7.13 -10.41
N ILE A 80 -0.52 7.21 -11.08
CA ILE A 80 -0.45 7.42 -12.54
C ILE A 80 -0.29 6.08 -13.26
N ALA A 81 0.87 5.46 -13.16
CA ALA A 81 1.17 4.23 -13.91
C ALA A 81 0.31 3.04 -13.47
N GLY A 82 0.11 2.86 -12.18
CA GLY A 82 -0.74 1.79 -11.63
C GLY A 82 -2.21 1.96 -12.04
N ARG A 83 -2.74 3.16 -11.96
CA ARG A 83 -4.10 3.49 -12.45
C ARG A 83 -4.25 3.16 -13.92
N GLU A 84 -3.31 3.60 -14.74
CA GLU A 84 -3.34 3.36 -16.18
C GLU A 84 -3.34 1.86 -16.49
N SER A 85 -2.48 1.09 -15.84
CA SER A 85 -2.39 -0.36 -15.98
C SER A 85 -3.70 -1.07 -15.60
N PHE A 86 -4.29 -0.68 -14.46
CA PHE A 86 -5.56 -1.25 -13.99
C PHE A 86 -6.72 -0.95 -14.95
N ILE A 87 -6.86 0.29 -15.41
CA ILE A 87 -7.92 0.68 -16.35
C ILE A 87 -7.74 0.00 -17.71
N LYS A 88 -6.52 -0.03 -18.27
CA LYS A 88 -6.22 -0.75 -19.52
C LYS A 88 -6.52 -2.25 -19.43
N SER A 89 -6.38 -2.84 -18.27
CA SER A 89 -6.66 -4.26 -18.04
C SER A 89 -8.15 -4.56 -17.84
N GLY A 90 -9.02 -3.55 -17.84
CA GLY A 90 -10.47 -3.69 -17.77
C GLY A 90 -11.11 -3.24 -16.45
N GLY A 91 -10.34 -2.61 -15.57
CA GLY A 91 -10.87 -1.92 -14.38
C GLY A 91 -11.67 -0.66 -14.76
N GLU A 92 -12.52 -0.20 -13.86
CA GLU A 92 -13.40 0.95 -14.11
C GLU A 92 -13.09 2.12 -13.19
N ASN A 93 -12.93 1.87 -11.89
CA ASN A 93 -12.65 2.90 -10.90
C ASN A 93 -11.41 2.56 -10.10
N PHE A 94 -10.52 3.53 -9.99
CA PHE A 94 -9.27 3.41 -9.26
C PHE A 94 -9.05 4.66 -8.41
N ASP A 95 -8.96 4.50 -7.10
CA ASP A 95 -8.66 5.58 -6.18
C ASP A 95 -7.46 5.26 -5.31
N LEU A 96 -6.61 6.26 -5.08
CA LEU A 96 -5.51 6.22 -4.13
C LEU A 96 -5.86 7.05 -2.91
N ILE A 97 -5.83 6.44 -1.73
CA ILE A 97 -5.92 7.18 -0.46
C ILE A 97 -4.59 7.90 -0.24
N PRO A 98 -4.59 9.23 -0.06
CA PRO A 98 -3.38 9.96 0.26
C PRO A 98 -2.67 9.40 1.50
N CYS A 99 -1.36 9.44 1.52
CA CYS A 99 -0.59 9.16 2.72
C CYS A 99 -0.95 10.14 3.84
N LEU A 100 -0.53 9.86 5.07
CA LEU A 100 -0.91 10.68 6.22
C LEU A 100 -0.42 12.12 6.11
N ASN A 101 0.69 12.34 5.41
CA ASN A 101 1.27 13.66 5.15
C ASN A 101 1.34 14.50 6.45
N ASP A 102 0.90 15.74 6.40
CA ASP A 102 0.85 16.68 7.53
C ASP A 102 -0.53 16.78 8.20
N SER A 103 -1.35 15.74 8.05
CA SER A 103 -2.64 15.70 8.74
C SER A 103 -2.48 15.89 10.25
N SER A 104 -3.45 16.53 10.89
CA SER A 104 -3.40 16.82 12.34
C SER A 104 -3.23 15.54 13.16
N GLN A 105 -3.90 14.46 12.77
CA GLN A 105 -3.78 13.16 13.44
C GLN A 105 -2.37 12.58 13.33
N HIS A 106 -1.71 12.74 12.17
CA HIS A 106 -0.33 12.29 12.00
C HIS A 106 0.65 13.12 12.82
N ILE A 107 0.50 14.44 12.85
CA ILE A 107 1.31 15.33 13.66
C ILE A 107 1.14 15.01 15.16
N ASP A 108 -0.08 14.77 15.61
CA ASP A 108 -0.37 14.37 16.99
C ASP A 108 0.30 13.04 17.36
N LEU A 109 0.26 12.06 16.45
CA LEU A 109 0.96 10.79 16.63
C LEU A 109 2.48 10.98 16.76
N LEU A 110 3.09 11.74 15.84
CA LEU A 110 4.53 12.02 15.88
C LEU A 110 4.92 12.75 17.17
N HIS A 111 4.13 13.74 17.59
CA HIS A 111 4.33 14.44 18.84
C HIS A 111 4.27 13.51 20.06
N HIS A 112 3.28 12.63 20.10
CA HIS A 112 3.17 11.61 21.15
C HIS A 112 4.38 10.69 21.22
N LEU A 113 4.83 10.17 20.06
CA LEU A 113 5.98 9.29 19.98
C LEU A 113 7.27 9.99 20.40
N LEU A 114 7.47 11.24 19.98
CA LEU A 114 8.62 12.04 20.39
C LEU A 114 8.63 12.25 21.90
N LYS A 115 7.52 12.70 22.48
CA LYS A 115 7.42 12.87 23.93
C LYS A 115 7.74 11.60 24.72
N LYS A 116 7.28 10.46 24.25
CA LYS A 116 7.52 9.16 24.91
C LYS A 116 9.00 8.77 24.90
N ASN A 117 9.77 9.21 23.91
CA ASN A 117 11.15 8.80 23.68
C ASN A 117 12.19 9.90 24.00
N ILE A 118 11.78 11.10 24.34
CA ILE A 118 12.67 12.17 24.84
C ILE A 118 12.79 12.04 26.34
N HIS A 119 14.00 11.87 26.81
CA HIS A 119 14.36 11.79 28.23
C HIS A 119 14.98 13.10 28.71
#